data_34936c8d151d74fc78658c9d22574821
#
_entry.id   34936c8d151d74fc78658c9d22574821
#
_cell.length_a   1.000
_cell.length_b   1.000
_cell.length_c   1.000
_cell.angle_alpha   90.00
_cell.angle_beta   90.00
_cell.angle_gamma   90.00
#
_symmetry.space_group_name_H-M   'P 1'
#
loop_
_entity.id
_entity.type
_entity.pdbx_description
1 polymer ?
#
loop_
_entity_poly.entity_id
_entity_poly.type
_entity_poly.pdbx_seq_one_letter_code
_entity_poly.pdbx_strand_id
1 'polypeptide(L)'
;MSIQKIDYEFIHPELNYEAEPNFQPAIKVSVYFKKREGITSETFFHHWQTVHADLAVATEAFQHHILRYAQHHQTPEMKERARSLGEGVLDYDGCAQLWVRTWDDWMAFYSSKEYAAALSDDCNFFMQLPMTYMIGYENLIVGDASTAIGGKDGFRTQGQ
;
A
#
# COMPACT_ATOMS: atom_id res chain seq x y z
N MET A 1 6.96 7.05 -28.56
CA MET A 1 5.77 6.77 -29.41
C MET A 1 4.64 6.33 -28.50
N SER A 2 3.53 7.06 -28.47
CA SER A 2 2.36 6.64 -27.70
C SER A 2 1.58 5.58 -28.49
N ILE A 3 1.21 4.49 -27.84
CA ILE A 3 0.35 3.46 -28.42
C ILE A 3 -1.10 3.85 -28.13
N GLN A 4 -1.88 4.04 -29.18
CA GLN A 4 -3.32 4.32 -29.07
C GLN A 4 -4.11 3.28 -29.84
N LYS A 5 -5.21 2.82 -29.26
CA LYS A 5 -6.15 1.92 -29.93
C LYS A 5 -7.12 2.74 -30.75
N ILE A 6 -6.79 2.96 -32.02
CA ILE A 6 -7.51 3.90 -32.92
C ILE A 6 -8.94 3.48 -33.28
N ASP A 7 -9.29 2.22 -33.09
CA ASP A 7 -10.61 1.66 -33.34
C ASP A 7 -11.49 1.61 -32.07
N TYR A 8 -11.04 2.28 -31.00
CA TYR A 8 -11.75 2.26 -29.73
C TYR A 8 -12.55 3.57 -29.53
N GLU A 9 -13.83 3.40 -29.26
CA GLU A 9 -14.73 4.50 -28.89
C GLU A 9 -14.94 4.49 -27.38
N PHE A 10 -14.55 5.59 -26.71
CA PHE A 10 -14.63 5.67 -25.25
C PHE A 10 -16.06 5.77 -24.76
N ILE A 11 -16.44 4.89 -23.85
CA ILE A 11 -17.73 4.90 -23.15
C ILE A 11 -17.77 6.00 -22.08
N HIS A 12 -16.62 6.22 -21.42
CA HIS A 12 -16.46 7.22 -20.36
C HIS A 12 -15.52 8.34 -20.83
N PRO A 13 -16.05 9.54 -21.13
CA PRO A 13 -15.24 10.67 -21.58
C PRO A 13 -14.11 11.04 -20.61
N GLU A 14 -14.32 10.79 -19.31
CA GLU A 14 -13.34 11.03 -18.24
C GLU A 14 -12.06 10.19 -18.38
N LEU A 15 -12.08 9.15 -19.19
CA LEU A 15 -10.98 8.22 -19.39
C LEU A 15 -10.37 8.28 -20.80
N ASN A 16 -10.79 9.24 -21.64
CA ASN A 16 -10.27 9.34 -23.01
C ASN A 16 -8.80 9.79 -23.02
N TYR A 17 -8.16 9.73 -24.19
CA TYR A 17 -6.74 10.06 -24.34
C TYR A 17 -6.39 11.52 -23.98
N GLU A 18 -7.35 12.43 -24.07
CA GLU A 18 -7.17 13.86 -23.77
C GLU A 18 -7.57 14.23 -22.35
N ALA A 19 -8.17 13.29 -21.61
CA ALA A 19 -8.60 13.53 -20.24
C ALA A 19 -7.40 13.59 -19.28
N GLU A 20 -7.46 14.49 -18.32
CA GLU A 20 -6.47 14.55 -17.24
C GLU A 20 -6.64 13.33 -16.31
N PRO A 21 -5.56 12.59 -16.02
CA PRO A 21 -5.62 11.52 -15.05
C PRO A 21 -5.86 12.07 -13.64
N ASN A 22 -6.49 11.27 -12.78
CA ASN A 22 -6.80 11.66 -11.42
C ASN A 22 -5.76 11.12 -10.43
N PHE A 23 -4.50 11.51 -10.60
CA PHE A 23 -3.45 11.14 -9.64
C PHE A 23 -3.68 11.79 -8.30
N GLN A 24 -3.67 10.97 -7.25
CA GLN A 24 -3.81 11.46 -5.89
C GLN A 24 -2.54 12.20 -5.45
N PRO A 25 -2.66 13.27 -4.63
CA PRO A 25 -1.52 14.12 -4.26
C PRO A 25 -0.67 13.50 -3.15
N ALA A 26 -0.27 12.25 -3.31
CA ALA A 26 0.60 11.53 -2.39
C ALA A 26 1.36 10.44 -3.12
N ILE A 27 2.55 10.14 -2.60
CA ILE A 27 3.30 8.96 -2.99
C ILE A 27 2.79 7.79 -2.16
N LYS A 28 2.46 6.68 -2.82
CA LYS A 28 2.12 5.41 -2.15
C LYS A 28 3.35 4.53 -2.08
N VAL A 29 3.68 4.10 -0.88
CA VAL A 29 4.75 3.13 -0.63
C VAL A 29 4.10 1.81 -0.20
N SER A 30 4.33 0.76 -0.96
CA SER A 30 3.88 -0.59 -0.64
C SER A 30 5.08 -1.45 -0.23
N VAL A 31 5.04 -1.96 0.99
CA VAL A 31 6.13 -2.72 1.60
C VAL A 31 5.68 -4.16 1.78
N TYR A 32 6.21 -5.06 0.97
CA TYR A 32 5.88 -6.49 0.98
C TYR A 32 6.83 -7.26 1.87
N PHE A 33 6.30 -8.17 2.65
CA PHE A 33 7.10 -9.06 3.51
C PHE A 33 6.41 -10.39 3.77
N LYS A 34 7.23 -11.34 4.20
CA LYS A 34 6.77 -12.68 4.56
C LYS A 34 6.76 -12.85 6.07
N LYS A 35 5.93 -13.74 6.51
CA LYS A 35 5.93 -14.26 7.86
C LYS A 35 7.29 -14.92 8.16
N ARG A 36 7.83 -14.67 9.34
CA ARG A 36 9.03 -15.38 9.82
C ARG A 36 8.75 -16.88 9.90
N GLU A 37 9.75 -17.67 9.53
CA GLU A 37 9.69 -19.10 9.72
C GLU A 37 9.55 -19.45 11.23
N GLY A 38 8.77 -20.48 11.52
CA GLY A 38 8.56 -20.95 12.89
C GLY A 38 7.40 -20.31 13.65
N ILE A 39 6.77 -19.25 13.13
CA ILE A 39 5.54 -18.70 13.72
C ILE A 39 4.32 -19.04 12.86
N THR A 40 3.14 -19.12 13.51
CA THR A 40 1.89 -19.40 12.80
C THR A 40 1.40 -18.16 12.05
N SER A 41 0.57 -18.35 11.01
CA SER A 41 -0.07 -17.23 10.31
C SER A 41 -0.96 -16.42 11.25
N GLU A 42 -1.67 -17.07 12.16
CA GLU A 42 -2.48 -16.40 13.17
C GLU A 42 -1.65 -15.47 14.05
N THR A 43 -0.53 -15.96 14.58
CA THR A 43 0.41 -15.15 15.38
C THR A 43 0.96 -13.99 14.57
N PHE A 44 1.36 -14.22 13.32
CA PHE A 44 1.89 -13.20 12.43
C PHE A 44 0.89 -12.06 12.22
N PHE A 45 -0.33 -12.36 11.79
CA PHE A 45 -1.33 -11.33 11.50
C PHE A 45 -1.81 -10.63 12.77
N HIS A 46 -2.00 -11.36 13.85
CA HIS A 46 -2.41 -10.77 15.14
C HIS A 46 -1.36 -9.81 15.67
N HIS A 47 -0.09 -10.19 15.65
CA HIS A 47 1.02 -9.33 16.07
C HIS A 47 1.12 -8.08 15.19
N TRP A 48 1.03 -8.24 13.88
CA TRP A 48 1.14 -7.14 12.93
C TRP A 48 0.03 -6.09 13.12
N GLN A 49 -1.21 -6.54 13.30
CA GLN A 49 -2.34 -5.64 13.46
C GLN A 49 -2.46 -5.00 14.86
N THR A 50 -1.69 -5.47 15.82
CA THR A 50 -1.71 -5.00 17.22
C THR A 50 -0.39 -4.36 17.63
N VAL A 51 0.54 -5.13 18.14
CA VAL A 51 1.80 -4.64 18.71
C VAL A 51 2.63 -3.85 17.71
N HIS A 52 2.85 -4.40 16.52
CA HIS A 52 3.64 -3.74 15.49
C HIS A 52 2.99 -2.42 15.03
N ALA A 53 1.69 -2.43 14.83
CA ALA A 53 0.95 -1.23 14.43
C ALA A 53 1.05 -0.13 15.51
N ASP A 54 0.88 -0.50 16.77
CA ASP A 54 0.97 0.43 17.90
C ASP A 54 2.37 1.05 18.00
N LEU A 55 3.42 0.23 17.95
CA LEU A 55 4.81 0.68 17.97
C LEU A 55 5.10 1.67 16.83
N ALA A 56 4.63 1.36 15.61
CA ALA A 56 4.85 2.21 14.44
C ALA A 56 4.16 3.56 14.58
N VAL A 57 2.87 3.55 14.90
CA VAL A 57 2.01 4.75 14.94
C VAL A 57 2.39 5.67 16.11
N ALA A 58 2.94 5.12 17.20
CA ALA A 58 3.35 5.89 18.37
C ALA A 58 4.59 6.78 18.12
N THR A 59 5.38 6.54 17.08
CA THR A 59 6.58 7.32 16.80
C THR A 59 6.24 8.71 16.26
N GLU A 60 7.01 9.73 16.63
CA GLU A 60 6.88 11.08 16.08
C GLU A 60 7.12 11.11 14.57
N ALA A 61 8.09 10.35 14.09
CA ALA A 61 8.39 10.23 12.67
C ALA A 61 7.17 9.75 11.87
N PHE A 62 6.44 8.76 12.38
CA PHE A 62 5.21 8.30 11.75
C PHE A 62 4.15 9.40 11.74
N GLN A 63 3.88 10.02 12.89
CA GLN A 63 2.86 11.05 13.03
C GLN A 63 3.11 12.28 12.15
N HIS A 64 4.37 12.66 11.94
CA HIS A 64 4.73 13.82 11.12
C HIS A 64 4.71 13.56 9.62
N HIS A 65 5.08 12.35 9.17
CA HIS A 65 5.36 12.09 7.77
C HIS A 65 4.36 11.19 7.07
N ILE A 66 3.62 10.33 7.80
CA ILE A 66 2.69 9.39 7.19
C ILE A 66 1.27 9.94 7.20
N LEU A 67 0.69 10.10 6.03
CA LEU A 67 -0.69 10.61 5.87
C LEU A 67 -1.74 9.54 6.12
N ARG A 68 -1.44 8.32 5.69
CA ARG A 68 -2.35 7.18 5.77
C ARG A 68 -1.52 5.91 5.86
N TYR A 69 -2.02 4.95 6.63
CA TYR A 69 -1.45 3.62 6.75
C TYR A 69 -2.56 2.57 6.67
N ALA A 70 -2.36 1.57 5.86
CA ALA A 70 -3.25 0.42 5.74
C ALA A 70 -2.43 -0.86 5.65
N GLN A 71 -2.96 -1.93 6.20
CA GLN A 71 -2.37 -3.26 6.13
C GLN A 71 -3.17 -4.11 5.15
N HIS A 72 -2.50 -4.65 4.14
CA HIS A 72 -3.09 -5.62 3.23
C HIS A 72 -2.64 -7.03 3.64
N HIS A 73 -3.55 -7.79 4.20
CA HIS A 73 -3.31 -9.15 4.69
C HIS A 73 -3.58 -10.16 3.57
N GLN A 74 -2.56 -10.83 3.07
CA GLN A 74 -2.73 -11.97 2.19
C GLN A 74 -2.71 -13.25 3.04
N THR A 75 -3.88 -13.62 3.59
CA THR A 75 -4.02 -14.81 4.42
C THR A 75 -3.76 -16.08 3.60
N PRO A 76 -3.42 -17.23 4.25
CA PRO A 76 -3.25 -18.50 3.53
C PRO A 76 -4.45 -18.88 2.67
N GLU A 77 -5.67 -18.63 3.16
CA GLU A 77 -6.91 -18.85 2.41
C GLU A 77 -6.97 -18.00 1.14
N MET A 78 -6.69 -16.69 1.24
CA MET A 78 -6.74 -15.79 0.08
C MET A 78 -5.62 -16.07 -0.90
N LYS A 79 -4.44 -16.46 -0.43
CA LYS A 79 -3.33 -16.90 -1.28
C LYS A 79 -3.70 -18.15 -2.10
N GLU A 80 -4.37 -19.11 -1.48
CA GLU A 80 -4.86 -20.30 -2.18
C GLU A 80 -5.95 -19.98 -3.20
N ARG A 81 -6.88 -19.09 -2.86
CA ARG A 81 -7.89 -18.60 -3.82
C ARG A 81 -7.23 -17.90 -5.01
N ALA A 82 -6.21 -17.10 -4.77
CA ALA A 82 -5.46 -16.44 -5.85
C ALA A 82 -4.78 -17.47 -6.78
N ARG A 83 -4.19 -18.53 -6.23
CA ARG A 83 -3.60 -19.62 -7.02
C ARG A 83 -4.62 -20.32 -7.92
N SER A 84 -5.87 -20.42 -7.48
CA SER A 84 -6.94 -21.04 -8.28
C SER A 84 -7.29 -20.29 -9.57
N LEU A 85 -6.84 -19.03 -9.70
CA LEU A 85 -6.99 -18.25 -10.93
C LEU A 85 -6.09 -18.74 -12.07
N GLY A 86 -5.06 -19.53 -11.76
CA GLY A 86 -4.08 -19.98 -12.76
C GLY A 86 -3.08 -18.88 -13.19
N GLU A 87 -3.07 -17.76 -12.49
CA GLU A 87 -2.17 -16.64 -12.71
C GLU A 87 -1.03 -16.64 -11.69
N GLY A 88 -0.02 -15.76 -11.91
CA GLY A 88 1.04 -15.54 -10.93
C GLY A 88 0.50 -14.90 -9.65
N VAL A 89 0.95 -15.38 -8.50
CA VAL A 89 0.59 -14.85 -7.19
C VAL A 89 1.85 -14.34 -6.50
N LEU A 90 1.79 -13.12 -5.96
CA LEU A 90 2.88 -12.61 -5.13
C LEU A 90 3.01 -13.48 -3.87
N ASP A 91 4.20 -14.04 -3.66
CA ASP A 91 4.48 -14.91 -2.51
C ASP A 91 4.90 -14.08 -1.29
N TYR A 92 4.01 -13.22 -0.82
CA TYR A 92 4.12 -12.44 0.40
C TYR A 92 2.89 -12.66 1.27
N ASP A 93 3.04 -12.47 2.57
CA ASP A 93 1.94 -12.63 3.52
C ASP A 93 1.29 -11.30 3.87
N GLY A 94 2.05 -10.22 3.82
CA GLY A 94 1.57 -8.88 4.11
C GLY A 94 2.13 -7.82 3.18
N CYS A 95 1.35 -6.76 3.02
CA CYS A 95 1.79 -5.53 2.36
C CYS A 95 1.37 -4.34 3.23
N ALA A 96 2.34 -3.67 3.85
CA ALA A 96 2.10 -2.38 4.49
C ALA A 96 1.98 -1.30 3.41
N GLN A 97 0.89 -0.57 3.43
CA GLN A 97 0.63 0.51 2.48
C GLN A 97 0.66 1.84 3.22
N LEU A 98 1.58 2.72 2.83
CA LEU A 98 1.80 4.02 3.45
C LEU A 98 1.71 5.11 2.38
N TRP A 99 1.19 6.26 2.77
CA TRP A 99 1.10 7.43 1.88
C TRP A 99 1.81 8.60 2.54
N VAL A 100 2.65 9.27 1.75
CA VAL A 100 3.43 10.45 2.15
C VAL A 100 3.20 11.59 1.16
N ARG A 101 3.36 12.85 1.61
CA ARG A 101 3.21 14.03 0.72
C ARG A 101 4.28 14.07 -0.34
N THR A 102 5.55 13.88 0.08
CA THR A 102 6.73 14.07 -0.76
C THR A 102 7.71 12.92 -0.56
N TRP A 103 8.66 12.83 -1.48
CA TRP A 103 9.80 11.92 -1.32
C TRP A 103 10.64 12.26 -0.09
N ASP A 104 10.81 13.55 0.21
CA ASP A 104 11.56 13.99 1.39
C ASP A 104 10.87 13.55 2.70
N ASP A 105 9.55 13.56 2.76
CA ASP A 105 8.79 12.99 3.89
C ASP A 105 9.06 11.49 4.05
N TRP A 106 9.05 10.76 2.94
CA TRP A 106 9.40 9.35 2.97
C TRP A 106 10.81 9.10 3.47
N MET A 107 11.79 9.87 2.96
CA MET A 107 13.18 9.71 3.37
C MET A 107 13.40 10.10 4.84
N ALA A 108 12.73 11.14 5.32
CA ALA A 108 12.79 11.55 6.73
C ALA A 108 12.22 10.45 7.64
N PHE A 109 11.09 9.85 7.26
CA PHE A 109 10.50 8.72 7.96
C PHE A 109 11.41 7.47 7.91
N TYR A 110 11.83 7.07 6.72
CA TYR A 110 12.64 5.86 6.49
C TYR A 110 13.98 5.89 7.22
N SER A 111 14.63 7.06 7.30
CA SER A 111 15.91 7.24 7.97
C SER A 111 15.80 7.65 9.45
N SER A 112 14.59 7.70 10.00
CA SER A 112 14.38 8.06 11.40
C SER A 112 15.01 7.05 12.34
N LYS A 113 15.90 7.52 13.21
CA LYS A 113 16.54 6.68 14.24
C LYS A 113 15.54 6.26 15.30
N GLU A 114 14.58 7.11 15.63
CA GLU A 114 13.48 6.80 16.56
C GLU A 114 12.64 5.65 16.03
N TYR A 115 12.21 5.74 14.78
CA TYR A 115 11.43 4.69 14.13
C TYR A 115 12.21 3.36 14.06
N ALA A 116 13.47 3.42 13.67
CA ALA A 116 14.33 2.25 13.63
C ALA A 116 14.52 1.61 15.01
N ALA A 117 14.73 2.42 16.06
CA ALA A 117 14.87 1.92 17.43
C ALA A 117 13.57 1.26 17.94
N ALA A 118 12.42 1.80 17.57
CA ALA A 118 11.13 1.25 17.97
C ALA A 118 10.80 -0.09 17.29
N LEU A 119 11.21 -0.28 16.03
CA LEU A 119 10.72 -1.37 15.20
C LEU A 119 11.72 -2.44 14.81
N SER A 120 13.04 -2.20 14.91
CA SER A 120 14.00 -3.17 14.39
C SER A 120 13.92 -4.54 15.06
N ASP A 121 13.80 -4.59 16.37
CA ASP A 121 13.66 -5.87 17.11
C ASP A 121 12.30 -6.51 16.83
N ASP A 122 11.27 -5.69 16.75
CA ASP A 122 9.91 -6.16 16.47
C ASP A 122 9.79 -6.74 15.04
N CYS A 123 10.37 -6.11 14.04
CA CYS A 123 10.43 -6.66 12.69
C CYS A 123 11.12 -8.02 12.67
N ASN A 124 12.25 -8.16 13.35
CA ASN A 124 12.95 -9.44 13.47
C ASN A 124 12.13 -10.51 14.19
N PHE A 125 11.22 -10.12 15.07
CA PHE A 125 10.36 -11.04 15.80
C PHE A 125 9.39 -11.78 14.89
N PHE A 126 8.73 -11.09 13.94
CA PHE A 126 7.63 -11.69 13.19
C PHE A 126 7.78 -11.72 11.67
N MET A 127 8.71 -10.94 11.10
CA MET A 127 8.97 -10.87 9.67
C MET A 127 10.19 -11.65 9.23
N GLN A 128 10.17 -12.13 8.00
CA GLN A 128 11.34 -12.54 7.25
C GLN A 128 11.87 -11.34 6.45
N LEU A 129 13.10 -10.93 6.74
CA LEU A 129 13.77 -9.85 6.02
C LEU A 129 14.61 -10.39 4.86
N PRO A 130 14.92 -9.59 3.82
CA PRO A 130 14.54 -8.20 3.64
C PRO A 130 13.09 -8.03 3.15
N MET A 131 12.56 -6.81 3.33
CA MET A 131 11.29 -6.39 2.73
C MET A 131 11.47 -6.00 1.26
N THR A 132 10.39 -6.06 0.49
CA THR A 132 10.37 -5.69 -0.93
C THR A 132 9.39 -4.53 -1.14
N TYR A 133 9.76 -3.57 -1.99
CA TYR A 133 9.03 -2.32 -2.15
C TYR A 133 8.43 -2.18 -3.55
N MET A 134 7.24 -1.57 -3.61
CA MET A 134 6.67 -0.97 -4.81
C MET A 134 6.24 0.45 -4.45
N ILE A 135 6.75 1.45 -5.16
CA ILE A 135 6.52 2.87 -4.85
C ILE A 135 6.00 3.58 -6.11
N GLY A 136 4.96 4.38 -5.96
CA GLY A 136 4.38 5.09 -7.08
C GLY A 136 3.20 5.98 -6.68
N TYR A 137 2.40 6.32 -7.67
CA TYR A 137 1.22 7.17 -7.52
C TYR A 137 -0.04 6.39 -7.82
N GLU A 138 -1.12 6.72 -7.13
CA GLU A 138 -2.43 6.17 -7.42
C GLU A 138 -3.21 7.11 -8.35
N ASN A 139 -3.62 6.60 -9.50
CA ASN A 139 -4.62 7.23 -10.34
C ASN A 139 -6.00 6.66 -9.96
N LEU A 140 -6.81 7.46 -9.29
CA LEU A 140 -8.11 7.01 -8.79
C LEU A 140 -9.16 7.11 -9.91
N ILE A 141 -9.57 5.97 -10.41
CA ILE A 141 -10.55 5.88 -11.51
C ILE A 141 -11.97 6.01 -10.96
N VAL A 142 -12.34 5.19 -10.01
CA VAL A 142 -13.71 5.12 -9.45
C VAL A 142 -13.63 5.14 -7.92
N GLY A 143 -14.55 5.86 -7.30
CA GLY A 143 -14.73 5.84 -5.85
C GLY A 143 -14.26 7.12 -5.16
N ASP A 144 -14.39 7.12 -3.84
CA ASP A 144 -14.05 8.26 -3.00
C ASP A 144 -12.55 8.35 -2.75
N ALA A 145 -12.02 9.56 -2.85
CA ALA A 145 -10.66 9.85 -2.43
C ALA A 145 -10.53 9.79 -0.90
N SER A 146 -9.34 9.45 -0.42
CA SER A 146 -9.04 9.51 1.00
C SER A 146 -8.95 10.95 1.48
N THR A 147 -9.72 11.30 2.52
CA THR A 147 -9.65 12.62 3.16
C THR A 147 -8.29 12.89 3.79
N ALA A 148 -7.60 11.85 4.27
CA ALA A 148 -6.26 11.97 4.83
C ALA A 148 -5.20 12.43 3.81
N ILE A 149 -5.43 12.12 2.52
CA ILE A 149 -4.54 12.52 1.41
C ILE A 149 -4.97 13.87 0.81
N GLY A 150 -6.27 14.18 0.85
CA GLY A 150 -6.82 15.41 0.26
C GLY A 150 -6.94 15.35 -1.26
N GLY A 151 -7.10 14.16 -1.81
CA GLY A 151 -7.25 13.95 -3.25
C GLY A 151 -8.65 14.24 -3.76
N LYS A 152 -8.82 14.08 -5.07
CA LYS A 152 -10.09 14.24 -5.77
C LYS A 152 -10.73 12.86 -6.01
N ASP A 153 -12.05 12.78 -5.82
CA ASP A 153 -12.81 11.56 -6.09
C ASP A 153 -12.69 11.11 -7.56
N GLY A 154 -12.73 9.81 -7.77
CA GLY A 154 -12.94 9.21 -9.08
C GLY A 154 -14.36 9.47 -9.59
N PHE A 155 -14.64 9.09 -10.82
CA PHE A 155 -16.00 9.19 -11.32
C PHE A 155 -16.93 8.16 -10.69
N ARG A 156 -18.24 8.40 -10.73
CA ARG A 156 -19.25 7.48 -10.20
C ARG A 156 -19.73 6.54 -11.29
N THR A 157 -19.83 5.25 -10.96
CA THR A 157 -20.50 4.28 -11.80
C THR A 157 -22.00 4.21 -11.46
N GLN A 158 -22.81 3.67 -12.39
CA GLN A 158 -24.22 3.44 -12.09
C GLN A 158 -24.33 2.41 -10.96
N GLY A 159 -24.99 2.77 -9.87
CA GLY A 159 -25.18 1.92 -8.71
C GLY A 159 -24.36 2.33 -7.45
N GLN A 160 -23.63 3.44 -7.51
CA GLN A 160 -22.97 4.05 -6.35
C GLN A 160 -23.70 5.29 -5.87
#